data_2b767c91266dca11e59a788884d4e5cf
#
_entry.id   2b767c91266dca11e59a788884d4e5cf
#
_cell.length_a   1.000
_cell.length_b   1.000
_cell.length_c   1.000
_cell.angle_alpha   90.00
_cell.angle_beta   90.00
_cell.angle_gamma   90.00
#
_symmetry.space_group_name_H-M   'P 1'
#
loop_
_entity.id
_entity.type
_entity.pdbx_description
1 polymer ?
#
loop_
_entity_poly.entity_id
_entity_poly.type
_entity_poly.pdbx_seq_one_letter_code
_entity_poly.pdbx_strand_id
1 'polypeptide(L)'
;MVQALPVRERITQWVDVCSLSDIQPNTGVCALVDGEQIAIFRVGYGADVYAISNYDPFSKAFVLSRGILGDRKGIVKVASPIYKQNFNLFTGECLDDATVKIPAYPARVVNNRVQIGKL
;
A
#
# COMPACT_ATOMS: atom_id res chain seq x y z
N MET A 1 1.87 -32.33 -10.75
CA MET A 1 1.21 -31.08 -10.45
C MET A 1 2.21 -30.08 -9.89
N VAL A 2 2.24 -28.88 -10.44
CA VAL A 2 3.14 -27.84 -9.97
C VAL A 2 2.41 -26.98 -8.97
N GLN A 3 2.98 -26.86 -7.78
CA GLN A 3 2.43 -26.00 -6.75
C GLN A 3 2.99 -24.59 -6.92
N ALA A 4 2.11 -23.58 -6.93
CA ALA A 4 2.54 -22.19 -7.03
C ALA A 4 3.29 -21.78 -5.76
N LEU A 5 4.38 -21.04 -5.91
CA LEU A 5 5.09 -20.45 -4.78
C LEU A 5 4.26 -19.34 -4.15
N PRO A 6 4.40 -19.10 -2.84
CA PRO A 6 3.82 -17.91 -2.22
C PRO A 6 4.25 -16.63 -2.94
N VAL A 7 3.42 -15.59 -2.90
CA VAL A 7 3.69 -14.34 -3.61
C VAL A 7 5.08 -13.79 -3.26
N ARG A 8 5.45 -13.79 -1.98
CA ARG A 8 6.73 -13.26 -1.54
C ARG A 8 7.93 -14.01 -2.14
N GLU A 9 7.79 -15.32 -2.37
CA GLU A 9 8.85 -16.13 -2.96
C GLU A 9 8.91 -16.01 -4.48
N ARG A 10 7.84 -15.45 -5.10
CA ARG A 10 7.82 -15.20 -6.54
C ARG A 10 8.32 -13.81 -6.91
N ILE A 11 8.67 -12.99 -5.92
CA ILE A 11 9.19 -11.65 -6.18
C ILE A 11 10.58 -11.77 -6.77
N THR A 12 10.74 -11.28 -7.99
CA THR A 12 12.03 -11.34 -8.70
C THR A 12 12.91 -10.14 -8.44
N GLN A 13 12.33 -9.03 -7.99
CA GLN A 13 13.06 -7.80 -7.77
C GLN A 13 12.40 -6.97 -6.67
N TRP A 14 13.23 -6.41 -5.80
CA TRP A 14 12.81 -5.42 -4.83
C TRP A 14 13.33 -4.06 -5.25
N VAL A 15 12.43 -3.09 -5.37
CA VAL A 15 12.76 -1.72 -5.74
C VAL A 15 12.91 -0.90 -4.48
N ASP A 16 14.11 -0.32 -4.29
CA ASP A 16 14.37 0.59 -3.18
C ASP A 16 13.73 1.93 -3.48
N VAL A 17 12.88 2.42 -2.58
CA VAL A 17 12.06 3.60 -2.84
C VAL A 17 12.49 4.79 -1.99
N CYS A 18 12.61 4.61 -0.70
CA CYS A 18 12.92 5.70 0.22
C CYS A 18 13.42 5.15 1.55
N SER A 19 13.87 6.05 2.42
CA SER A 19 14.17 5.70 3.81
C SER A 19 12.87 5.58 4.60
N LEU A 20 12.84 4.67 5.57
CA LEU A 20 11.68 4.58 6.48
C LEU A 20 11.44 5.90 7.20
N SER A 21 12.51 6.63 7.52
CA SER A 21 12.40 7.93 8.20
C SER A 21 11.77 9.02 7.33
N ASP A 22 11.66 8.80 6.01
CA ASP A 22 10.95 9.73 5.13
C ASP A 22 9.43 9.61 5.27
N ILE A 23 8.95 8.56 5.93
CA ILE A 23 7.51 8.37 6.18
C ILE A 23 7.26 8.52 7.68
N GLN A 24 6.55 9.57 8.05
CA GLN A 24 6.19 9.75 9.45
C GLN A 24 5.22 8.64 9.89
N PRO A 25 5.24 8.26 11.18
CA PRO A 25 4.29 7.27 11.69
C PRO A 25 2.84 7.63 11.36
N ASN A 26 2.07 6.62 10.94
CA ASN A 26 0.65 6.75 10.64
C ASN A 26 0.34 7.73 9.51
N THR A 27 1.24 7.82 8.53
CA THR A 27 1.03 8.63 7.32
C THR A 27 1.38 7.85 6.07
N GLY A 28 1.04 8.42 4.92
CA GLY A 28 1.36 7.88 3.61
C GLY A 28 2.21 8.82 2.79
N VAL A 29 2.96 8.26 1.88
CA VAL A 29 3.70 8.99 0.85
C VAL A 29 3.40 8.38 -0.51
N CYS A 30 3.58 9.14 -1.58
CA CYS A 30 3.44 8.63 -2.93
C CYS A 30 4.82 8.43 -3.55
N ALA A 31 5.03 7.26 -4.15
CA ALA A 31 6.24 6.94 -4.89
C ALA A 31 5.90 6.58 -6.33
N LEU A 32 6.79 6.90 -7.25
CA LEU A 32 6.66 6.51 -8.64
C LEU A 32 7.57 5.31 -8.88
N VAL A 33 6.97 4.16 -9.21
CA VAL A 33 7.70 2.92 -9.44
C VAL A 33 7.26 2.37 -10.81
N ASP A 34 8.19 2.32 -11.76
CA ASP A 34 7.92 1.87 -13.14
C ASP A 34 6.72 2.58 -13.77
N GLY A 35 6.62 3.89 -13.57
CA GLY A 35 5.54 4.69 -14.14
C GLY A 35 4.22 4.63 -13.37
N GLU A 36 4.15 3.85 -12.29
CA GLU A 36 2.95 3.72 -11.48
C GLU A 36 3.08 4.50 -10.17
N GLN A 37 2.02 5.23 -9.80
CA GLN A 37 1.97 5.91 -8.52
C GLN A 37 1.52 4.93 -7.45
N ILE A 38 2.39 4.70 -6.48
CA ILE A 38 2.15 3.77 -5.38
C ILE A 38 2.09 4.57 -4.07
N ALA A 39 1.00 4.36 -3.32
CA ALA A 39 0.86 4.94 -1.99
C ALA A 39 1.49 3.98 -0.99
N ILE A 40 2.44 4.48 -0.18
CA ILE A 40 3.13 3.68 0.82
C ILE A 40 2.80 4.26 2.19
N PHE A 41 2.29 3.41 3.07
CA PHE A 41 1.85 3.83 4.40
C PHE A 41 2.70 3.18 5.48
N ARG A 42 3.10 3.97 6.46
CA ARG A 42 3.76 3.48 7.66
C ARG A 42 2.72 3.44 8.78
N VAL A 43 2.45 2.25 9.29
CA VAL A 43 1.46 2.04 10.33
C VAL A 43 2.17 1.85 11.66
N GLY A 44 1.83 2.70 12.65
CA GLY A 44 2.51 2.69 13.93
C GLY A 44 3.89 3.34 13.87
N TYR A 45 4.68 3.11 14.91
CA TYR A 45 5.99 3.74 15.08
C TYR A 45 7.15 2.84 14.70
N GLY A 46 6.84 1.61 14.28
CA GLY A 46 7.84 0.64 13.86
C GLY A 46 8.09 0.65 12.36
N ALA A 47 8.37 -0.54 11.82
CA ALA A 47 8.72 -0.74 10.42
C ALA A 47 7.60 -1.43 9.64
N ASP A 48 6.35 -1.31 10.07
CA ASP A 48 5.21 -1.89 9.36
C ASP A 48 4.80 -0.96 8.22
N VAL A 49 5.02 -1.40 7.00
CA VAL A 49 4.69 -0.64 5.80
C VAL A 49 3.77 -1.43 4.88
N TYR A 50 2.88 -0.71 4.21
CA TYR A 50 1.94 -1.27 3.24
C TYR A 50 1.94 -0.41 1.99
N ALA A 51 1.73 -1.04 0.85
CA ALA A 51 1.75 -0.34 -0.44
C ALA A 51 0.54 -0.75 -1.28
N ILE A 52 -0.21 0.25 -1.73
CA ILE A 52 -1.34 0.06 -2.64
C ILE A 52 -1.25 1.10 -3.75
N SER A 53 -2.03 0.91 -4.82
CA SER A 53 -2.13 1.94 -5.84
C SER A 53 -2.56 3.27 -5.22
N ASN A 54 -1.98 4.37 -5.68
CA ASN A 54 -2.38 5.70 -5.23
C ASN A 54 -3.69 6.18 -5.88
N TYR A 55 -4.20 5.41 -6.86
CA TYR A 55 -5.38 5.78 -7.61
C TYR A 55 -6.66 5.40 -6.87
N ASP A 56 -7.52 6.39 -6.63
CA ASP A 56 -8.86 6.19 -6.09
C ASP A 56 -9.84 6.04 -7.26
N PRO A 57 -10.39 4.84 -7.50
CA PRO A 57 -11.29 4.64 -8.65
C PRO A 57 -12.63 5.33 -8.51
N PHE A 58 -13.04 5.71 -7.31
CA PHE A 58 -14.30 6.41 -7.09
C PHE A 58 -14.20 7.89 -7.48
N SER A 59 -13.13 8.55 -7.07
CA SER A 59 -12.90 9.96 -7.40
C SER A 59 -12.11 10.12 -8.70
N LYS A 60 -11.52 9.03 -9.21
CA LYS A 60 -10.65 9.04 -10.40
C LYS A 60 -9.46 9.98 -10.23
N ALA A 61 -8.90 9.99 -9.03
CA ALA A 61 -7.78 10.85 -8.68
C ALA A 61 -6.69 10.06 -7.95
N PHE A 62 -5.45 10.50 -8.08
CA PHE A 62 -4.29 9.89 -7.42
C PHE A 62 -4.09 10.53 -6.04
N VAL A 63 -4.89 10.11 -5.07
CA VAL A 63 -4.98 10.80 -3.78
C VAL A 63 -4.89 9.89 -2.56
N LEU A 64 -4.81 8.57 -2.73
CA LEU A 64 -4.90 7.65 -1.57
C LEU A 64 -3.77 7.84 -0.57
N SER A 65 -2.59 8.27 -1.01
CA SER A 65 -1.48 8.56 -0.09
C SER A 65 -1.79 9.70 0.90
N ARG A 66 -2.79 10.51 0.59
CA ARG A 66 -3.25 11.61 1.45
C ARG A 66 -4.44 11.21 2.32
N GLY A 67 -4.84 9.95 2.27
CA GLY A 67 -5.97 9.45 3.04
C GLY A 67 -5.66 9.30 4.52
N ILE A 68 -6.70 9.01 5.29
CA ILE A 68 -6.61 8.87 6.74
C ILE A 68 -6.51 7.39 7.08
N LEU A 69 -5.44 7.01 7.78
CA LEU A 69 -5.24 5.65 8.25
C LEU A 69 -6.19 5.36 9.41
N GLY A 70 -6.61 4.11 9.50
CA GLY A 70 -7.45 3.65 10.58
C GLY A 70 -7.48 2.14 10.65
N ASP A 71 -8.38 1.64 11.47
CA ASP A 71 -8.56 0.22 11.71
C ASP A 71 -10.07 -0.08 11.74
N ARG A 72 -10.48 -1.12 11.03
CA ARG A 72 -11.85 -1.60 11.07
C ARG A 72 -11.82 -3.08 11.44
N LYS A 73 -12.16 -3.39 12.70
CA LYS A 73 -12.19 -4.75 13.21
C LYS A 73 -10.89 -5.52 12.94
N GLY A 74 -9.76 -4.88 13.20
CA GLY A 74 -8.44 -5.48 13.00
C GLY A 74 -7.89 -5.35 11.59
N ILE A 75 -8.64 -4.80 10.64
CA ILE A 75 -8.18 -4.57 9.28
C ILE A 75 -7.59 -3.17 9.19
N VAL A 76 -6.30 -3.08 8.88
CA VAL A 76 -5.64 -1.80 8.66
C VAL A 76 -6.14 -1.23 7.34
N LYS A 77 -6.58 0.01 7.36
CA LYS A 77 -7.24 0.62 6.21
C LYS A 77 -6.84 2.08 6.02
N VAL A 78 -7.10 2.59 4.82
CA VAL A 78 -7.03 4.02 4.53
C VAL A 78 -8.38 4.48 3.97
N ALA A 79 -8.84 5.65 4.44
CA ALA A 79 -10.03 6.31 3.89
C ALA A 79 -9.58 7.34 2.86
N SER A 80 -10.17 7.28 1.66
CA SER A 80 -9.90 8.28 0.63
C SER A 80 -10.28 9.68 1.13
N PRO A 81 -9.46 10.69 0.84
CA PRO A 81 -9.78 12.05 1.28
C PRO A 81 -10.98 12.67 0.57
N ILE A 82 -11.38 12.13 -0.58
CA ILE A 82 -12.45 12.72 -1.40
C ILE A 82 -13.81 12.15 -1.02
N TYR A 83 -14.07 10.86 -1.32
CA TYR A 83 -15.37 10.25 -1.04
C TYR A 83 -15.39 9.36 0.18
N LYS A 84 -14.27 9.26 0.91
CA LYS A 84 -14.16 8.56 2.19
C LYS A 84 -14.34 7.04 2.11
N GLN A 85 -14.29 6.42 0.92
CA GLN A 85 -14.28 4.98 0.83
C GLN A 85 -13.01 4.42 1.47
N ASN A 86 -13.14 3.27 2.12
CA ASN A 86 -12.07 2.63 2.86
C ASN A 86 -11.46 1.48 2.06
N PHE A 87 -10.14 1.42 2.03
CA PHE A 87 -9.39 0.36 1.34
C PHE A 87 -8.53 -0.42 2.33
N ASN A 88 -8.59 -1.75 2.22
CA ASN A 88 -7.73 -2.64 2.98
C ASN A 88 -6.29 -2.45 2.49
N LEU A 89 -5.38 -2.07 3.39
CA LEU A 89 -3.99 -1.81 3.02
C LEU A 89 -3.22 -3.07 2.66
N PHE A 90 -3.66 -4.22 3.13
CA PHE A 90 -3.00 -5.47 2.84
C PHE A 90 -3.42 -6.06 1.49
N THR A 91 -4.69 -5.95 1.14
CA THR A 91 -5.25 -6.60 -0.05
C THR A 91 -5.60 -5.65 -1.18
N GLY A 92 -5.83 -4.36 -0.88
CA GLY A 92 -6.34 -3.40 -1.85
C GLY A 92 -7.86 -3.44 -2.03
N GLU A 93 -8.55 -4.32 -1.33
CA GLU A 93 -10.01 -4.44 -1.46
C GLU A 93 -10.71 -3.24 -0.82
N CYS A 94 -11.74 -2.71 -1.49
CA CYS A 94 -12.57 -1.68 -0.91
C CYS A 94 -13.49 -2.31 0.14
N LEU A 95 -13.45 -1.77 1.36
CA LEU A 95 -14.27 -2.31 2.46
C LEU A 95 -15.73 -1.86 2.38
N ASP A 96 -16.02 -0.86 1.55
CA ASP A 96 -17.36 -0.31 1.38
C ASP A 96 -18.05 -0.78 0.10
N ASP A 97 -17.31 -1.45 -0.79
CA ASP A 97 -17.85 -1.98 -2.05
C ASP A 97 -17.04 -3.22 -2.45
N ALA A 98 -17.64 -4.39 -2.24
CA ALA A 98 -16.95 -5.65 -2.49
C ALA A 98 -16.60 -5.92 -3.96
N THR A 99 -17.15 -5.13 -4.88
CA THR A 99 -16.82 -5.27 -6.31
C THR A 99 -15.58 -4.50 -6.72
N VAL A 100 -15.03 -3.67 -5.84
CA VAL A 100 -13.90 -2.79 -6.14
C VAL A 100 -12.65 -3.26 -5.42
N LYS A 101 -11.57 -3.38 -6.17
CA LYS A 101 -10.26 -3.75 -5.64
C LYS A 101 -9.20 -2.99 -6.43
N ILE A 102 -8.23 -2.44 -5.73
CA ILE A 102 -7.08 -1.79 -6.36
C ILE A 102 -5.83 -2.64 -6.13
N PRO A 103 -4.79 -2.48 -6.96
CA PRO A 103 -3.55 -3.24 -6.76
C PRO A 103 -2.92 -2.99 -5.39
N ALA A 104 -2.47 -4.06 -4.75
CA ALA A 104 -1.65 -4.03 -3.56
C ALA A 104 -0.30 -4.64 -3.89
N TYR A 105 0.76 -4.08 -3.31
CA TYR A 105 2.13 -4.48 -3.62
C TYR A 105 2.83 -4.99 -2.39
N PRO A 106 3.68 -6.03 -2.50
CA PRO A 106 4.54 -6.42 -1.40
C PRO A 106 5.45 -5.26 -0.99
N ALA A 107 5.57 -5.03 0.30
CA ALA A 107 6.42 -3.99 0.85
C ALA A 107 7.21 -4.53 2.02
N ARG A 108 8.45 -4.07 2.18
CA ARG A 108 9.31 -4.46 3.29
C ARG A 108 10.27 -3.34 3.65
N VAL A 109 10.86 -3.46 4.84
CA VAL A 109 11.93 -2.55 5.28
C VAL A 109 13.19 -3.37 5.52
N VAL A 110 14.27 -2.98 4.88
CA VAL A 110 15.59 -3.61 5.02
C VAL A 110 16.62 -2.50 5.25
N ASN A 111 17.35 -2.58 6.36
CA ASN A 111 18.36 -1.57 6.71
C ASN A 111 17.79 -0.14 6.65
N ASN A 112 16.60 0.04 7.22
CA ASN A 112 15.89 1.32 7.24
C ASN A 112 15.49 1.84 5.85
N ARG A 113 15.51 0.98 4.83
CA ARG A 113 15.06 1.32 3.47
C ARG A 113 13.75 0.63 3.16
N VAL A 114 12.80 1.39 2.61
CA VAL A 114 11.51 0.88 2.17
C VAL A 114 11.64 0.34 0.76
N GLN A 115 11.23 -0.90 0.55
CA GLN A 115 11.32 -1.58 -0.74
C GLN A 115 9.98 -2.14 -1.15
N ILE A 116 9.68 -2.03 -2.45
CA ILE A 116 8.45 -2.54 -3.06
C ILE A 116 8.82 -3.72 -3.95
N GLY A 117 8.07 -4.82 -3.81
CA GLY A 117 8.33 -6.03 -4.57
C GLY A 117 7.69 -6.01 -5.95
N LYS A 118 8.40 -6.56 -6.93
CA LYS A 118 7.94 -6.77 -8.30
C LYS A 118 7.94 -8.27 -8.61
N LEU A 119 6.89 -8.73 -9.22
CA LEU A 119 6.78 -10.11 -9.69
C LEU A 119 7.40 -10.31 -11.06
#